data_6f0b68820fc68878aeecbcc03de6af2f
#
_entry.id   6f0b68820fc68878aeecbcc03de6af2f
#
_cell.length_a   1.000
_cell.length_b   1.000
_cell.length_c   1.000
_cell.angle_alpha   90.00
_cell.angle_beta   90.00
_cell.angle_gamma   90.00
#
_symmetry.space_group_name_H-M   'P 1'
#
loop_
_entity.id
_entity.type
_entity.pdbx_description
1 polymer ?
#
loop_
_entity_poly.entity_id
_entity_poly.type
_entity_poly.pdbx_seq_one_letter_code
_entity_poly.pdbx_strand_id
1 'polypeptide(L)'
;MMQLDHLILYVSDVAESRKFYELLLPPAGLPVNRDFGEVAVGFGDKKYAVLALVGQASPIQATHIAFRVDTRREVDELYETALNAGGVDNGPPGLRPDYHEDYYAAFILDRDGHNLEFVCHNPQK
;
A
#
# COMPACT_ATOMS: atom_id res chain seq x y z
N MET A 1 -19.64 16.02 -4.18
CA MET A 1 -18.19 16.06 -3.96
C MET A 1 -17.50 14.91 -4.66
N MET A 2 -16.41 15.20 -5.34
CA MET A 2 -15.61 14.17 -6.03
C MET A 2 -14.74 13.41 -5.02
N GLN A 3 -14.64 12.09 -5.19
CA GLN A 3 -13.80 11.21 -4.35
C GLN A 3 -13.02 10.28 -5.26
N LEU A 4 -11.85 9.86 -4.80
CA LEU A 4 -11.12 8.81 -5.49
C LEU A 4 -11.86 7.48 -5.26
N ASP A 5 -12.22 6.81 -6.35
CA ASP A 5 -12.96 5.55 -6.27
C ASP A 5 -12.01 4.37 -6.17
N HIS A 6 -11.12 4.24 -7.13
CA HIS A 6 -10.14 3.15 -7.13
C HIS A 6 -8.87 3.58 -7.87
N LEU A 7 -7.81 2.85 -7.61
CA LEU A 7 -6.51 3.02 -8.27
C LEU A 7 -6.09 1.69 -8.86
N ILE A 8 -5.59 1.71 -10.09
CA ILE A 8 -4.96 0.54 -10.70
C ILE A 8 -3.45 0.71 -10.58
N LEU A 9 -2.80 -0.30 -10.01
CA LEU A 9 -1.36 -0.36 -9.88
C LEU A 9 -0.85 -1.45 -10.82
N TYR A 10 -0.08 -1.06 -11.82
CA TYR A 10 0.49 -2.04 -12.75
C TYR A 10 1.70 -2.72 -12.13
N VAL A 11 1.74 -4.04 -12.27
CA VAL A 11 2.79 -4.87 -11.68
C VAL A 11 3.30 -5.86 -12.73
N SER A 12 4.56 -6.24 -12.61
CA SER A 12 5.19 -7.15 -13.58
C SER A 12 4.76 -8.61 -13.37
N ASP A 13 4.38 -8.97 -12.15
CA ASP A 13 4.00 -10.34 -11.79
C ASP A 13 2.89 -10.28 -10.76
N VAL A 14 1.66 -10.53 -11.20
CA VAL A 14 0.48 -10.41 -10.33
C VAL A 14 0.55 -11.40 -9.16
N ALA A 15 0.97 -12.64 -9.42
CA ALA A 15 1.02 -13.67 -8.38
C ALA A 15 2.00 -13.30 -7.26
N GLU A 16 3.20 -12.83 -7.62
CA GLU A 16 4.20 -12.43 -6.62
C GLU A 16 3.80 -11.14 -5.91
N SER A 17 3.28 -10.16 -6.63
CA SER A 17 2.79 -8.92 -6.02
C SER A 17 1.62 -9.18 -5.10
N ARG A 18 0.71 -10.08 -5.49
CA ARG A 18 -0.42 -10.49 -4.65
C ARG A 18 0.03 -11.02 -3.29
N LYS A 19 1.06 -11.85 -3.25
CA LYS A 19 1.60 -12.39 -1.99
C LYS A 19 2.00 -11.27 -1.04
N PHE A 20 2.64 -10.24 -1.57
CA PHE A 20 3.07 -9.08 -0.79
C PHE A 20 1.85 -8.29 -0.26
N TYR A 21 0.96 -7.89 -1.16
CA TYR A 21 -0.18 -7.04 -0.79
C TYR A 21 -1.21 -7.78 0.08
N GLU A 22 -1.34 -9.09 -0.05
CA GLU A 22 -2.23 -9.87 0.82
C GLU A 22 -1.77 -9.93 2.27
N LEU A 23 -0.50 -9.69 2.54
CA LEU A 23 0.00 -9.60 3.92
C LEU A 23 -0.30 -8.24 4.54
N LEU A 24 -0.41 -7.19 3.72
CA LEU A 24 -0.59 -5.81 4.18
C LEU A 24 -2.05 -5.38 4.23
N LEU A 25 -2.79 -5.62 3.18
CA LEU A 25 -4.08 -4.95 2.96
C LEU A 25 -5.24 -5.57 3.71
N PRO A 26 -5.43 -6.91 3.75
CA PRO A 26 -6.54 -7.49 4.50
C PRO A 26 -6.54 -7.15 5.99
N PRO A 27 -5.41 -7.24 6.72
CA PRO A 27 -5.41 -6.84 8.13
C PRO A 27 -5.73 -5.36 8.34
N ALA A 28 -5.49 -4.52 7.33
CA ALA A 28 -5.78 -3.09 7.38
C ALA A 28 -7.19 -2.76 6.89
N GLY A 29 -8.01 -3.76 6.59
CA GLY A 29 -9.40 -3.56 6.21
C GLY A 29 -9.68 -3.65 4.71
N LEU A 30 -8.71 -4.07 3.91
CA LEU A 30 -8.85 -4.15 2.46
C LEU A 30 -8.58 -5.58 1.98
N PRO A 31 -9.52 -6.51 2.17
CA PRO A 31 -9.34 -7.89 1.69
C PRO A 31 -9.43 -7.99 0.17
N VAL A 32 -8.98 -9.14 -0.36
CA VAL A 32 -9.22 -9.46 -1.77
C VAL A 32 -10.72 -9.57 -2.00
N ASN A 33 -11.24 -8.83 -2.97
CA ASN A 33 -12.66 -8.87 -3.32
C ASN A 33 -12.90 -9.10 -4.82
N ARG A 34 -11.84 -9.15 -5.63
CA ARG A 34 -11.91 -9.51 -7.05
C ARG A 34 -10.69 -10.34 -7.39
N ASP A 35 -10.92 -11.51 -7.94
CA ASP A 35 -9.85 -12.44 -8.27
C ASP A 35 -9.96 -12.81 -9.75
N PHE A 36 -9.01 -12.35 -10.55
CA PHE A 36 -8.91 -12.65 -11.97
C PHE A 36 -7.62 -13.45 -12.26
N GLY A 37 -7.16 -14.23 -11.28
CA GLY A 37 -5.99 -15.09 -11.43
C GLY A 37 -4.71 -14.29 -11.64
N GLU A 38 -3.97 -14.67 -12.68
CA GLU A 38 -2.69 -14.01 -12.98
C GLU A 38 -2.86 -12.70 -13.76
N VAL A 39 -4.08 -12.35 -14.14
CA VAL A 39 -4.35 -11.11 -14.90
C VAL A 39 -4.48 -9.91 -13.98
N ALA A 40 -5.21 -10.08 -12.89
CA ALA A 40 -5.50 -8.97 -11.98
C ALA A 40 -6.05 -9.48 -10.65
N VAL A 41 -5.89 -8.66 -9.60
CA VAL A 41 -6.51 -8.90 -8.30
C VAL A 41 -6.93 -7.56 -7.70
N GLY A 42 -8.13 -7.51 -7.14
CA GLY A 42 -8.67 -6.31 -6.51
C GLY A 42 -8.79 -6.47 -5.01
N PHE A 43 -8.49 -5.40 -4.30
CA PHE A 43 -8.60 -5.30 -2.84
C PHE A 43 -9.58 -4.18 -2.51
N GLY A 44 -10.45 -4.42 -1.55
CA GLY A 44 -11.42 -3.41 -1.15
C GLY A 44 -12.40 -3.93 -0.13
N ASP A 45 -13.56 -3.28 -0.07
CA ASP A 45 -14.63 -3.70 0.81
C ASP A 45 -15.48 -4.82 0.17
N LYS A 46 -16.67 -5.05 0.71
CA LYS A 46 -17.55 -6.13 0.26
C LYS A 46 -18.01 -5.98 -1.19
N LYS A 47 -17.99 -4.78 -1.74
CA LYS A 47 -18.64 -4.48 -3.00
C LYS A 47 -17.70 -3.89 -4.04
N TYR A 48 -16.79 -3.02 -3.62
CA TYR A 48 -15.96 -2.24 -4.54
C TYR A 48 -14.47 -2.47 -4.28
N ALA A 49 -13.71 -2.66 -5.35
CA ALA A 49 -12.25 -2.63 -5.25
C ALA A 49 -11.80 -1.18 -5.08
N VAL A 50 -10.84 -0.97 -4.18
CA VAL A 50 -10.20 0.33 -3.95
C VAL A 50 -8.85 0.36 -4.65
N LEU A 51 -8.14 -0.76 -4.63
CA LEU A 51 -6.85 -0.92 -5.28
C LEU A 51 -6.88 -2.21 -6.10
N ALA A 52 -6.49 -2.14 -7.35
CA ALA A 52 -6.34 -3.31 -8.19
C ALA A 52 -4.91 -3.43 -8.67
N LEU A 53 -4.36 -4.64 -8.59
CA LEU A 53 -3.09 -4.98 -9.21
C LEU A 53 -3.41 -5.56 -10.58
N VAL A 54 -2.81 -5.00 -11.62
CA VAL A 54 -3.03 -5.45 -12.99
C VAL A 54 -1.68 -5.77 -13.64
N GLY A 55 -1.57 -6.93 -14.23
CA GLY A 55 -0.33 -7.37 -14.88
C GLY A 55 0.00 -6.54 -16.12
N GLN A 56 1.25 -6.17 -16.25
CA GLN A 56 1.76 -5.45 -17.41
C GLN A 56 3.18 -5.87 -17.68
N ALA A 57 3.55 -5.93 -18.96
CA ALA A 57 4.93 -6.23 -19.34
C ALA A 57 5.89 -5.16 -18.84
N SER A 58 7.08 -5.58 -18.40
CA SER A 58 8.14 -4.66 -18.00
C SER A 58 8.59 -3.80 -19.18
N PRO A 59 9.09 -2.57 -18.93
CA PRO A 59 9.30 -1.95 -17.62
C PRO A 59 8.02 -1.40 -17.02
N ILE A 60 7.97 -1.38 -15.69
CA ILE A 60 6.86 -0.78 -14.92
C ILE A 60 7.29 0.61 -14.49
N GLN A 61 6.42 1.60 -14.72
CA GLN A 61 6.67 2.93 -14.21
C GLN A 61 6.29 3.00 -12.73
N ALA A 62 7.24 3.43 -11.89
CA ALA A 62 7.02 3.52 -10.45
C ALA A 62 5.96 4.57 -10.12
N THR A 63 5.12 4.25 -9.14
CA THR A 63 4.04 5.10 -8.65
C THR A 63 4.23 5.29 -7.15
N HIS A 64 3.83 6.46 -6.64
CA HIS A 64 3.77 6.72 -5.20
C HIS A 64 2.31 6.62 -4.76
N ILE A 65 2.05 5.77 -3.76
CA ILE A 65 0.71 5.60 -3.20
C ILE A 65 0.79 5.65 -1.69
N ALA A 66 -0.07 6.47 -1.07
CA ALA A 66 -0.10 6.63 0.37
C ALA A 66 -1.42 6.10 0.93
N PHE A 67 -1.31 5.26 1.96
CA PHE A 67 -2.45 4.74 2.71
C PHE A 67 -2.51 5.44 4.06
N ARG A 68 -3.65 6.02 4.39
CA ARG A 68 -3.86 6.65 5.69
C ARG A 68 -4.34 5.61 6.69
N VAL A 69 -3.74 5.62 7.87
CA VAL A 69 -4.18 4.83 9.02
C VAL A 69 -4.43 5.76 10.21
N ASP A 70 -5.11 5.25 11.22
CA ASP A 70 -5.57 6.07 12.35
C ASP A 70 -4.52 6.28 13.43
N THR A 71 -3.55 5.38 13.55
CA THR A 71 -2.57 5.43 14.63
C THR A 71 -1.15 5.29 14.10
N ARG A 72 -0.20 5.85 14.85
CA ARG A 72 1.22 5.69 14.55
C ARG A 72 1.66 4.25 14.69
N ARG A 73 1.05 3.51 15.62
CA ARG A 73 1.33 2.08 15.81
C ARG A 73 1.02 1.29 14.54
N GLU A 74 -0.09 1.60 13.87
CA GLU A 74 -0.43 0.94 12.60
C GLU A 74 0.61 1.23 11.52
N VAL A 75 1.15 2.45 11.48
CA VAL A 75 2.26 2.78 10.56
C VAL A 75 3.45 1.88 10.83
N ASP A 76 3.85 1.76 12.11
CA ASP A 76 4.98 0.92 12.50
C ASP A 76 4.76 -0.55 12.12
N GLU A 77 3.57 -1.07 12.41
CA GLU A 77 3.23 -2.47 12.13
C GLU A 77 3.20 -2.77 10.64
N LEU A 78 2.63 -1.88 9.83
CA LEU A 78 2.59 -2.05 8.38
C LEU A 78 3.99 -2.00 7.78
N TYR A 79 4.83 -1.10 8.28
CA TYR A 79 6.22 -1.02 7.83
C TYR A 79 6.95 -2.34 8.09
N GLU A 80 6.85 -2.88 9.30
CA GLU A 80 7.50 -4.15 9.65
C GLU A 80 6.95 -5.31 8.82
N THR A 81 5.63 -5.37 8.63
CA THR A 81 5.00 -6.39 7.81
C THR A 81 5.51 -6.32 6.38
N ALA A 82 5.61 -5.11 5.83
CA ALA A 82 6.08 -4.91 4.46
C ALA A 82 7.54 -5.33 4.29
N LEU A 83 8.41 -5.01 5.25
CA LEU A 83 9.80 -5.46 5.22
C LEU A 83 9.88 -6.99 5.25
N ASN A 84 9.12 -7.63 6.14
CA ASN A 84 9.11 -9.08 6.26
C ASN A 84 8.54 -9.77 5.02
N ALA A 85 7.70 -9.07 4.27
CA ALA A 85 7.10 -9.57 3.03
C ALA A 85 8.00 -9.38 1.81
N GLY A 86 9.19 -8.80 1.99
CA GLY A 86 10.15 -8.61 0.91
C GLY A 86 10.25 -7.18 0.40
N GLY A 87 9.53 -6.25 1.00
CA GLY A 87 9.67 -4.83 0.66
C GLY A 87 11.02 -4.27 1.07
N VAL A 88 11.42 -3.18 0.43
CA VAL A 88 12.69 -2.52 0.68
C VAL A 88 12.44 -1.19 1.39
N ASP A 89 13.17 -0.94 2.47
CA ASP A 89 13.07 0.32 3.21
C ASP A 89 13.32 1.52 2.30
N ASN A 90 12.43 2.50 2.36
CA ASN A 90 12.55 3.77 1.66
C ASN A 90 12.27 4.95 2.61
N GLY A 91 12.30 4.71 3.91
CA GLY A 91 12.10 5.70 4.95
C GLY A 91 11.41 5.05 6.16
N PRO A 92 12.13 4.84 7.29
CA PRO A 92 11.54 4.19 8.45
C PRO A 92 10.48 5.06 9.12
N PRO A 93 9.63 4.47 9.98
CA PRO A 93 8.59 5.23 10.66
C PRO A 93 9.15 6.41 11.44
N GLY A 94 8.51 7.55 11.30
CA GLY A 94 8.90 8.76 12.01
C GLY A 94 8.10 9.97 11.56
N LEU A 95 8.28 11.05 12.30
CA LEU A 95 7.66 12.33 11.97
C LEU A 95 8.33 12.96 10.74
N ARG A 96 7.51 13.58 9.91
CA ARG A 96 7.94 14.33 8.73
C ARG A 96 7.43 15.78 8.89
N PRO A 97 8.11 16.58 9.74
CA PRO A 97 7.61 17.92 10.08
C PRO A 97 7.56 18.88 8.89
N ASP A 98 8.32 18.60 7.82
CA ASP A 98 8.25 19.40 6.59
C ASP A 98 6.88 19.37 5.94
N TYR A 99 6.09 18.33 6.18
CA TYR A 99 4.72 18.24 5.65
C TYR A 99 3.72 18.88 6.60
N HIS A 100 3.69 18.46 7.85
CA HIS A 100 3.02 19.11 8.97
C HIS A 100 3.44 18.45 10.29
N GLU A 101 3.05 19.03 11.43
CA GLU A 101 3.58 18.64 12.74
C GLU A 101 3.24 17.21 13.17
N ASP A 102 2.09 16.68 12.74
CA ASP A 102 1.65 15.35 13.12
C ASP A 102 1.79 14.33 11.98
N TYR A 103 2.53 14.67 10.94
CA TYR A 103 2.72 13.78 9.80
C TYR A 103 3.69 12.67 10.18
N TYR A 104 3.14 11.51 10.53
CA TYR A 104 3.94 10.34 10.92
C TYR A 104 3.82 9.28 9.82
N ALA A 105 4.92 8.92 9.21
CA ALA A 105 4.87 8.08 8.01
C ALA A 105 6.06 7.14 7.91
N ALA A 106 5.89 6.10 7.11
CA ALA A 106 6.93 5.18 6.69
C ALA A 106 6.77 4.89 5.21
N PHE A 107 7.86 4.52 4.57
CA PHE A 107 7.91 4.31 3.12
C PHE A 107 8.60 2.99 2.80
N ILE A 108 8.02 2.24 1.87
CA ILE A 108 8.52 0.93 1.43
C ILE A 108 8.45 0.89 -0.09
N LEU A 109 9.47 0.33 -0.72
CA LEU A 109 9.41 -0.01 -2.14
C LEU A 109 8.94 -1.45 -2.30
N ASP A 110 7.96 -1.67 -3.18
CA ASP A 110 7.55 -3.03 -3.52
C ASP A 110 8.50 -3.62 -4.59
N ARG A 111 8.21 -4.84 -5.07
CA ARG A 111 9.08 -5.52 -6.02
C ARG A 111 9.22 -4.82 -7.38
N ASP A 112 8.27 -3.98 -7.74
CA ASP A 112 8.30 -3.20 -8.98
C ASP A 112 8.83 -1.79 -8.78
N GLY A 113 9.22 -1.43 -7.55
CA GLY A 113 9.75 -0.12 -7.23
C GLY A 113 8.69 0.92 -6.93
N HIS A 114 7.41 0.51 -6.75
CA HIS A 114 6.39 1.44 -6.31
C HIS A 114 6.68 1.89 -4.88
N ASN A 115 6.54 3.18 -4.63
CA ASN A 115 6.77 3.77 -3.32
C ASN A 115 5.46 3.74 -2.53
N LEU A 116 5.37 2.84 -1.57
CA LEU A 116 4.22 2.72 -0.68
C LEU A 116 4.49 3.53 0.58
N GLU A 117 3.54 4.36 0.95
CA GLU A 117 3.59 5.15 2.16
C GLU A 117 2.46 4.74 3.08
N PHE A 118 2.75 4.60 4.38
CA PHE A 118 1.73 4.44 5.42
C PHE A 118 1.80 5.69 6.27
N VAL A 119 0.68 6.42 6.39
CA VAL A 119 0.71 7.73 7.05
C VAL A 119 -0.42 7.87 8.06
N CYS A 120 -0.08 8.44 9.22
CA CYS A 120 -1.03 8.83 10.25
C CYS A 120 -0.91 10.33 10.46
N HIS A 121 -2.05 11.02 10.37
CA HIS A 121 -2.10 12.48 10.58
C HIS A 121 -2.52 12.85 12.00
N ASN A 122 -2.88 11.86 12.81
CA ASN A 122 -3.36 12.10 14.15
C ASN A 122 -2.21 12.29 15.13
N PRO A 123 -2.34 13.19 16.10
CA PRO A 123 -1.33 13.30 17.15
C PRO A 123 -1.23 12.01 17.95
N GLN A 124 -0.06 11.75 18.50
CA GLN A 124 0.16 10.60 19.36
C GLN A 124 -0.57 10.81 20.69
N LYS A 125 -1.24 9.74 21.14
CA LYS A 125 -1.93 9.76 22.43
C LYS A 125 -1.15 9.00 23.49
#